data_eb868b70ece78a268b68330976bbdc4f
#
_entry.id   eb868b70ece78a268b68330976bbdc4f
#
_cell.length_a   1.000
_cell.length_b   1.000
_cell.length_c   1.000
_cell.angle_alpha   90.00
_cell.angle_beta   90.00
_cell.angle_gamma   90.00
#
_symmetry.space_group_name_H-M   'P 1'
#
loop_
_entity.id
_entity.type
_entity.pdbx_description
1 polymer ?
#
loop_
_entity_poly.entity_id
_entity_poly.type
_entity_poly.pdbx_seq_one_letter_code
_entity_poly.pdbx_strand_id
1 'polypeptide(L)'
;MKNAMLIGTVALVVCAAPAFAQQKPAPASKTTAAKQQGSDQKFVMEAAKGGMAEVELGKLAQDKGQSDQVKSFGKRMVDDHSKANDELQTLARNKSITLPSDLDPKDKALKDRLSKLSGPSFDRAYMNAMLQDHRKDVSAFKMEANGGKDPDVKAFASKTLPTLEDHLKLAQQTEKAVGTSGAAKSGKKVGTAGVKK
;
A
#
# COMPACT_ATOMS: atom_id res chain seq x y z
N MET A 1 99.92 -18.88 12.81
CA MET A 1 100.47 -17.81 12.02
C MET A 1 99.54 -17.47 10.87
N LYS A 2 99.32 -16.20 10.66
CA LYS A 2 98.59 -15.55 9.56
C LYS A 2 97.05 -15.48 9.67
N ASN A 3 96.61 -14.37 10.21
CA ASN A 3 95.28 -13.82 10.19
C ASN A 3 94.89 -13.43 8.76
N ALA A 4 93.73 -13.76 8.30
CA ALA A 4 93.03 -13.16 7.15
C ALA A 4 91.73 -12.55 7.57
N MET A 5 91.73 -11.24 7.54
CA MET A 5 90.61 -10.37 7.87
C MET A 5 89.72 -10.23 6.62
N LEU A 6 88.49 -10.75 6.67
CA LEU A 6 87.49 -10.58 5.61
C LEU A 6 86.52 -9.49 6.05
N ILE A 7 86.55 -8.39 5.35
CA ILE A 7 85.67 -7.23 5.49
C ILE A 7 84.37 -7.58 4.75
N GLY A 8 83.30 -7.86 5.50
CA GLY A 8 81.95 -8.05 4.95
C GLY A 8 81.19 -6.73 4.80
N THR A 9 80.96 -6.34 3.58
CA THR A 9 80.12 -5.20 3.24
C THR A 9 78.65 -5.51 3.57
N VAL A 10 78.05 -4.80 4.52
CA VAL A 10 76.68 -4.87 4.82
C VAL A 10 75.91 -4.02 3.78
N ALA A 11 75.20 -4.67 2.90
CA ALA A 11 74.27 -4.00 1.99
C ALA A 11 72.95 -3.73 2.73
N LEU A 12 72.68 -2.41 2.95
CA LEU A 12 71.42 -1.95 3.53
C LEU A 12 70.30 -2.03 2.49
N VAL A 13 69.44 -3.07 2.58
CA VAL A 13 68.24 -3.17 1.76
C VAL A 13 67.15 -2.29 2.39
N VAL A 14 66.89 -1.13 1.78
CA VAL A 14 65.77 -0.27 2.14
C VAL A 14 64.50 -0.89 1.54
N CYS A 15 63.70 -1.63 2.33
CA CYS A 15 62.39 -2.05 1.96
C CYS A 15 61.44 -0.83 1.99
N ALA A 16 61.13 -0.29 0.82
CA ALA A 16 60.03 0.66 0.66
C ALA A 16 58.69 -0.08 0.85
N ALA A 17 58.04 0.15 1.98
CA ALA A 17 56.67 -0.32 2.19
C ALA A 17 55.71 0.50 1.32
N PRO A 18 54.76 -0.15 0.57
CA PRO A 18 53.72 0.60 -0.13
C PRO A 18 52.77 1.26 0.89
N ALA A 19 52.67 2.58 0.83
CA ALA A 19 51.71 3.33 1.59
C ALA A 19 50.29 2.91 1.08
N PHE A 20 49.58 2.08 1.84
CA PHE A 20 48.16 1.89 1.66
C PHE A 20 47.46 3.20 1.99
N ALA A 21 47.06 3.92 0.96
CA ALA A 21 46.16 5.06 1.11
C ALA A 21 44.86 4.54 1.68
N GLN A 22 44.60 4.82 2.97
CA GLN A 22 43.31 4.62 3.59
C GLN A 22 42.31 5.51 2.87
N GLN A 23 41.54 4.94 1.95
CA GLN A 23 40.36 5.56 1.37
C GLN A 23 39.35 5.81 2.49
N LYS A 24 39.22 7.10 2.86
CA LYS A 24 38.17 7.58 3.75
C LYS A 24 36.83 7.17 3.17
N PRO A 25 35.95 6.44 3.89
CA PRO A 25 34.63 6.07 3.38
C PRO A 25 33.85 7.32 3.03
N ALA A 26 33.32 7.38 1.83
CA ALA A 26 32.51 8.51 1.35
C ALA A 26 31.25 8.65 2.21
N PRO A 27 30.72 9.86 2.47
CA PRO A 27 29.55 10.09 3.34
C PRO A 27 28.22 9.82 2.63
N ALA A 28 28.08 8.68 1.94
CA ALA A 28 26.90 8.35 1.16
C ALA A 28 25.73 7.73 1.97
N SER A 29 25.95 7.31 3.22
CA SER A 29 24.94 6.54 3.98
C SER A 29 23.83 7.38 4.66
N LYS A 30 24.10 8.61 5.08
CA LYS A 30 23.13 9.38 5.89
C LYS A 30 21.99 9.97 5.07
N THR A 31 22.25 10.45 3.86
CA THR A 31 21.23 11.09 3.00
C THR A 31 20.24 10.05 2.44
N THR A 32 20.71 8.85 2.10
CA THR A 32 19.86 7.78 1.58
C THR A 32 18.97 7.21 2.67
N ALA A 33 19.49 7.02 3.88
CA ALA A 33 18.72 6.53 5.03
C ALA A 33 17.60 7.51 5.44
N ALA A 34 17.91 8.82 5.51
CA ALA A 34 16.90 9.84 5.85
C ALA A 34 15.80 9.97 4.80
N LYS A 35 16.13 9.87 3.51
CA LYS A 35 15.15 9.89 2.41
C LYS A 35 14.24 8.66 2.44
N GLN A 36 14.77 7.50 2.79
CA GLN A 36 14.02 6.24 2.86
C GLN A 36 13.13 6.19 4.11
N GLN A 37 13.57 6.73 5.23
CA GLN A 37 12.76 6.86 6.45
C GLN A 37 11.57 7.80 6.22
N GLY A 38 11.76 8.87 5.42
CA GLY A 38 10.66 9.71 4.94
C GLY A 38 9.68 8.96 4.02
N SER A 39 10.14 7.93 3.29
CA SER A 39 9.29 7.05 2.47
C SER A 39 8.38 6.18 3.32
N ASP A 40 8.94 5.52 4.36
CA ASP A 40 8.18 4.63 5.26
C ASP A 40 7.14 5.44 6.05
N GLN A 41 7.50 6.64 6.53
CA GLN A 41 6.55 7.55 7.15
C GLN A 41 5.44 7.98 6.20
N LYS A 42 5.77 8.27 4.94
CA LYS A 42 4.77 8.60 3.92
C LYS A 42 3.82 7.42 3.68
N PHE A 43 4.34 6.20 3.59
CA PHE A 43 3.51 5.00 3.47
C PHE A 43 2.54 4.89 4.65
N VAL A 44 2.99 5.05 5.89
CA VAL A 44 2.14 5.01 7.10
C VAL A 44 1.01 6.04 7.01
N MET A 45 1.31 7.27 6.56
CA MET A 45 0.32 8.33 6.40
C MET A 45 -0.72 8.00 5.31
N GLU A 46 -0.30 7.50 4.16
CA GLU A 46 -1.21 7.15 3.06
C GLU A 46 -2.04 5.91 3.41
N ALA A 47 -1.46 4.90 4.06
CA ALA A 47 -2.19 3.73 4.55
C ALA A 47 -3.28 4.12 5.57
N ALA A 48 -3.00 5.08 6.47
CA ALA A 48 -4.00 5.58 7.41
C ALA A 48 -5.17 6.29 6.71
N LYS A 49 -4.89 7.12 5.70
CA LYS A 49 -5.93 7.80 4.92
C LYS A 49 -6.82 6.80 4.18
N GLY A 50 -6.19 5.86 3.45
CA GLY A 50 -6.90 4.81 2.71
C GLY A 50 -7.78 3.98 3.64
N GLY A 51 -7.20 3.45 4.72
CA GLY A 51 -7.94 2.63 5.67
C GLY A 51 -9.13 3.33 6.33
N MET A 52 -9.02 4.63 6.65
CA MET A 52 -10.17 5.42 7.10
C MET A 52 -11.24 5.58 6.02
N ALA A 53 -10.83 5.85 4.77
CA ALA A 53 -11.75 5.99 3.66
C ALA A 53 -12.51 4.69 3.40
N GLU A 54 -11.84 3.56 3.44
CA GLU A 54 -12.44 2.24 3.20
C GLU A 54 -13.43 1.83 4.29
N VAL A 55 -13.18 2.18 5.55
CA VAL A 55 -14.16 2.02 6.63
C VAL A 55 -15.42 2.86 6.37
N GLU A 56 -15.27 4.13 6.02
CA GLU A 56 -16.41 5.02 5.78
C GLU A 56 -17.20 4.66 4.50
N LEU A 57 -16.50 4.28 3.43
CA LEU A 57 -17.12 3.83 2.19
C LEU A 57 -17.75 2.44 2.36
N GLY A 58 -17.17 1.58 3.19
CA GLY A 58 -17.73 0.28 3.55
C GLY A 58 -19.05 0.40 4.34
N LYS A 59 -19.14 1.35 5.29
CA LYS A 59 -20.39 1.68 5.98
C LYS A 59 -21.45 2.16 4.99
N LEU A 60 -21.07 3.05 4.07
CA LEU A 60 -21.99 3.55 3.03
C LEU A 60 -22.48 2.40 2.12
N ALA A 61 -21.63 1.43 1.82
CA ALA A 61 -22.02 0.27 1.01
C ALA A 61 -22.99 -0.67 1.73
N GLN A 62 -22.86 -0.82 3.05
CA GLN A 62 -23.84 -1.58 3.85
C GLN A 62 -25.21 -0.91 3.87
N ASP A 63 -25.26 0.42 3.90
CA ASP A 63 -26.50 1.20 3.90
C ASP A 63 -27.15 1.26 2.51
N LYS A 64 -26.39 1.61 1.47
CA LYS A 64 -26.90 1.95 0.13
C LYS A 64 -26.78 0.85 -0.93
N GLY A 65 -25.96 -0.16 -0.68
CA GLY A 65 -25.79 -1.28 -1.61
C GLY A 65 -27.13 -1.96 -1.92
N GLN A 66 -27.37 -2.24 -3.18
CA GLN A 66 -28.57 -2.99 -3.58
C GLN A 66 -28.32 -4.49 -3.53
N SER A 67 -27.16 -4.95 -4.00
CA SER A 67 -26.83 -6.37 -3.98
C SER A 67 -26.25 -6.79 -2.62
N ASP A 68 -26.63 -7.99 -2.18
CA ASP A 68 -26.08 -8.57 -0.94
C ASP A 68 -24.57 -8.75 -1.01
N GLN A 69 -24.03 -8.95 -2.22
CA GLN A 69 -22.59 -9.07 -2.45
C GLN A 69 -21.87 -7.74 -2.16
N VAL A 70 -22.45 -6.61 -2.57
CA VAL A 70 -21.88 -5.26 -2.28
C VAL A 70 -21.98 -4.94 -0.79
N LYS A 71 -23.10 -5.25 -0.14
CA LYS A 71 -23.24 -5.07 1.31
C LYS A 71 -22.24 -5.92 2.09
N SER A 72 -22.08 -7.18 1.70
CA SER A 72 -21.14 -8.12 2.32
C SER A 72 -19.69 -7.67 2.10
N PHE A 73 -19.35 -7.18 0.91
CA PHE A 73 -18.05 -6.58 0.63
C PHE A 73 -17.83 -5.38 1.52
N GLY A 74 -18.80 -4.44 1.60
CA GLY A 74 -18.72 -3.27 2.47
C GLY A 74 -18.51 -3.62 3.94
N LYS A 75 -19.23 -4.65 4.44
CA LYS A 75 -19.03 -5.15 5.80
C LYS A 75 -17.58 -5.64 6.02
N ARG A 76 -17.06 -6.42 5.07
CA ARG A 76 -15.68 -6.92 5.17
C ARG A 76 -14.64 -5.79 5.17
N MET A 77 -14.86 -4.73 4.35
CA MET A 77 -14.01 -3.55 4.38
C MET A 77 -13.99 -2.89 5.77
N VAL A 78 -15.17 -2.71 6.38
CA VAL A 78 -15.25 -2.16 7.74
C VAL A 78 -14.51 -3.04 8.76
N ASP A 79 -14.75 -4.34 8.74
CA ASP A 79 -14.19 -5.25 9.73
C ASP A 79 -12.66 -5.34 9.64
N ASP A 80 -12.11 -5.51 8.43
CA ASP A 80 -10.69 -5.75 8.23
C ASP A 80 -9.88 -4.45 8.30
N HIS A 81 -10.37 -3.35 7.71
CA HIS A 81 -9.67 -2.07 7.76
C HIS A 81 -9.73 -1.40 9.14
N SER A 82 -10.79 -1.63 9.94
CA SER A 82 -10.81 -1.16 11.33
C SER A 82 -9.68 -1.79 12.14
N LYS A 83 -9.47 -3.10 12.02
CA LYS A 83 -8.37 -3.80 12.70
C LYS A 83 -7.00 -3.31 12.23
N ALA A 84 -6.83 -3.16 10.92
CA ALA A 84 -5.57 -2.66 10.36
C ALA A 84 -5.28 -1.22 10.82
N ASN A 85 -6.31 -0.37 10.90
CA ASN A 85 -6.19 1.00 11.38
C ASN A 85 -5.78 1.07 12.86
N ASP A 86 -6.31 0.19 13.72
CA ASP A 86 -5.93 0.11 15.14
C ASP A 86 -4.46 -0.31 15.30
N GLU A 87 -4.01 -1.28 14.51
CA GLU A 87 -2.62 -1.71 14.49
C GLU A 87 -1.70 -0.58 13.98
N LEU A 88 -2.09 0.09 12.89
CA LEU A 88 -1.35 1.21 12.32
C LEU A 88 -1.27 2.39 13.27
N GLN A 89 -2.34 2.68 14.01
CA GLN A 89 -2.36 3.72 15.03
C GLN A 89 -1.36 3.42 16.16
N THR A 90 -1.27 2.15 16.57
CA THR A 90 -0.31 1.71 17.57
C THR A 90 1.12 1.85 17.06
N LEU A 91 1.38 1.42 15.84
CA LEU A 91 2.67 1.58 15.16
C LEU A 91 3.07 3.06 15.08
N ALA A 92 2.16 3.91 14.63
CA ALA A 92 2.40 5.35 14.47
C ALA A 92 2.75 6.02 15.82
N ARG A 93 2.03 5.68 16.89
CA ARG A 93 2.35 6.16 18.25
C ARG A 93 3.77 5.79 18.67
N ASN A 94 4.15 4.52 18.48
CA ASN A 94 5.50 4.03 18.84
C ASN A 94 6.61 4.74 18.04
N LYS A 95 6.28 5.26 16.85
CA LYS A 95 7.22 5.97 15.97
C LYS A 95 7.07 7.49 16.00
N SER A 96 6.23 8.02 16.90
CA SER A 96 5.95 9.47 16.98
C SER A 96 5.46 10.06 15.66
N ILE A 97 4.72 9.28 14.86
CA ILE A 97 4.06 9.71 13.63
C ILE A 97 2.65 10.16 13.97
N THR A 98 2.31 11.40 13.67
CA THR A 98 0.94 11.92 13.81
C THR A 98 0.12 11.50 12.60
N LEU A 99 -0.90 10.66 12.80
CA LEU A 99 -1.81 10.25 11.75
C LEU A 99 -2.89 11.33 11.49
N PRO A 100 -3.45 11.39 10.27
CA PRO A 100 -4.61 12.21 9.99
C PRO A 100 -5.82 11.75 10.83
N SER A 101 -6.63 12.69 11.26
CA SER A 101 -7.86 12.44 12.04
C SER A 101 -9.13 12.49 11.19
N ASP A 102 -9.01 12.79 9.91
CA ASP A 102 -10.15 13.04 9.01
C ASP A 102 -9.84 12.53 7.59
N LEU A 103 -10.91 12.24 6.84
CA LEU A 103 -10.77 11.87 5.43
C LEU A 103 -10.10 12.98 4.63
N ASP A 104 -9.28 12.61 3.68
CA ASP A 104 -8.73 13.61 2.78
C ASP A 104 -9.80 14.17 1.81
N PRO A 105 -9.58 15.33 1.19
CA PRO A 105 -10.59 15.97 0.34
C PRO A 105 -11.08 15.09 -0.82
N LYS A 106 -10.23 14.24 -1.41
CA LYS A 106 -10.62 13.37 -2.52
C LYS A 106 -11.57 12.27 -2.03
N ASP A 107 -11.34 11.72 -0.83
CA ASP A 107 -12.13 10.64 -0.27
C ASP A 107 -13.48 11.17 0.27
N LYS A 108 -13.50 12.39 0.82
CA LYS A 108 -14.74 13.12 1.10
C LYS A 108 -15.57 13.31 -0.17
N ALA A 109 -14.97 13.81 -1.25
CA ALA A 109 -15.65 14.01 -2.52
C ALA A 109 -16.15 12.68 -3.14
N LEU A 110 -15.40 11.59 -3.01
CA LEU A 110 -15.84 10.26 -3.44
C LEU A 110 -17.06 9.79 -2.63
N LYS A 111 -17.00 9.90 -1.29
CA LYS A 111 -18.11 9.56 -0.39
C LYS A 111 -19.36 10.38 -0.73
N ASP A 112 -19.23 11.69 -0.92
CA ASP A 112 -20.32 12.58 -1.29
C ASP A 112 -20.94 12.23 -2.65
N ARG A 113 -20.11 11.88 -3.62
CA ARG A 113 -20.58 11.42 -4.94
C ARG A 113 -21.37 10.11 -4.83
N LEU A 114 -20.82 9.13 -4.12
CA LEU A 114 -21.46 7.84 -3.93
C LEU A 114 -22.76 7.94 -3.13
N SER A 115 -22.81 8.81 -2.12
CA SER A 115 -24.00 9.01 -1.29
C SER A 115 -25.23 9.49 -2.08
N LYS A 116 -25.04 10.14 -3.23
CA LYS A 116 -26.09 10.61 -4.13
C LYS A 116 -26.61 9.52 -5.07
N LEU A 117 -25.96 8.37 -5.12
CA LEU A 117 -26.35 7.22 -5.93
C LEU A 117 -27.19 6.23 -5.12
N SER A 118 -27.93 5.39 -5.81
CA SER A 118 -28.70 4.29 -5.26
C SER A 118 -28.79 3.13 -6.26
N GLY A 119 -29.21 1.97 -5.76
CA GLY A 119 -29.47 0.81 -6.59
C GLY A 119 -28.25 0.35 -7.39
N PRO A 120 -28.44 -0.17 -8.62
CA PRO A 120 -27.32 -0.67 -9.43
C PRO A 120 -26.28 0.38 -9.79
N SER A 121 -26.66 1.66 -9.78
CA SER A 121 -25.73 2.76 -10.07
C SER A 121 -24.75 2.96 -8.91
N PHE A 122 -25.24 2.86 -7.67
CA PHE A 122 -24.39 2.84 -6.49
C PHE A 122 -23.43 1.65 -6.52
N ASP A 123 -23.98 0.44 -6.69
CA ASP A 123 -23.21 -0.81 -6.67
C ASP A 123 -22.03 -0.77 -7.65
N ARG A 124 -22.30 -0.38 -8.90
CA ARG A 124 -21.24 -0.27 -9.92
C ARG A 124 -20.22 0.80 -9.59
N ALA A 125 -20.66 1.98 -9.16
CA ALA A 125 -19.76 3.09 -8.86
C ALA A 125 -18.86 2.78 -7.65
N TYR A 126 -19.44 2.17 -6.61
CA TYR A 126 -18.71 1.74 -5.42
C TYR A 126 -17.68 0.65 -5.76
N MET A 127 -18.10 -0.42 -6.44
CA MET A 127 -17.18 -1.52 -6.77
C MET A 127 -16.05 -1.10 -7.71
N ASN A 128 -16.33 -0.19 -8.67
CA ASN A 128 -15.27 0.39 -9.50
C ASN A 128 -14.26 1.20 -8.67
N ALA A 129 -14.72 1.98 -7.69
CA ALA A 129 -13.83 2.73 -6.82
C ALA A 129 -12.97 1.78 -5.98
N MET A 130 -13.58 0.78 -5.34
CA MET A 130 -12.89 -0.21 -4.52
C MET A 130 -11.86 -1.01 -5.32
N LEU A 131 -12.21 -1.42 -6.54
CA LEU A 131 -11.28 -2.14 -7.42
C LEU A 131 -10.03 -1.32 -7.77
N GLN A 132 -10.19 -0.02 -8.02
CA GLN A 132 -9.08 0.88 -8.32
C GLN A 132 -8.21 1.15 -7.10
N ASP A 133 -8.83 1.31 -5.94
CA ASP A 133 -8.15 1.60 -4.69
C ASP A 133 -7.31 0.41 -4.23
N HIS A 134 -7.90 -0.78 -4.14
CA HIS A 134 -7.19 -2.00 -3.76
C HIS A 134 -6.03 -2.37 -4.70
N ARG A 135 -6.10 -2.02 -6.00
CA ARG A 135 -4.95 -2.18 -6.91
C ARG A 135 -3.76 -1.32 -6.50
N LYS A 136 -4.03 -0.09 -6.05
CA LYS A 136 -2.98 0.83 -5.57
C LYS A 136 -2.43 0.38 -4.24
N ASP A 137 -3.32 -0.05 -3.34
CA ASP A 137 -2.93 -0.48 -2.01
C ASP A 137 -2.08 -1.76 -2.05
N VAL A 138 -2.48 -2.77 -2.81
CA VAL A 138 -1.66 -3.98 -3.01
C VAL A 138 -0.28 -3.62 -3.55
N SER A 139 -0.22 -2.69 -4.51
CA SER A 139 1.07 -2.22 -5.05
C SER A 139 1.91 -1.49 -3.99
N ALA A 140 1.31 -0.57 -3.22
CA ALA A 140 1.99 0.21 -2.21
C ALA A 140 2.48 -0.68 -1.04
N PHE A 141 1.61 -1.57 -0.54
CA PHE A 141 1.96 -2.50 0.53
C PHE A 141 3.03 -3.50 0.11
N LYS A 142 2.99 -3.98 -1.15
CA LYS A 142 4.04 -4.84 -1.70
C LYS A 142 5.38 -4.13 -1.81
N MET A 143 5.39 -2.87 -2.23
CA MET A 143 6.61 -2.07 -2.28
C MET A 143 7.20 -1.87 -0.88
N GLU A 144 6.37 -1.55 0.10
CA GLU A 144 6.80 -1.36 1.48
C GLU A 144 7.28 -2.67 2.12
N ALA A 145 6.54 -3.75 1.96
CA ALA A 145 6.92 -5.08 2.46
C ALA A 145 8.28 -5.55 1.94
N ASN A 146 8.63 -5.21 0.69
CA ASN A 146 9.90 -5.60 0.09
C ASN A 146 11.01 -4.58 0.33
N GLY A 147 10.72 -3.29 0.24
CA GLY A 147 11.69 -2.21 0.18
C GLY A 147 11.77 -1.29 1.40
N GLY A 148 10.80 -1.36 2.31
CA GLY A 148 10.76 -0.58 3.55
C GLY A 148 12.02 -0.76 4.39
N LYS A 149 12.45 0.28 5.10
CA LYS A 149 13.66 0.27 5.92
C LYS A 149 13.36 0.13 7.41
N ASP A 150 12.25 0.69 7.84
CA ASP A 150 11.79 0.51 9.20
C ASP A 150 11.21 -0.91 9.35
N PRO A 151 11.78 -1.75 10.24
CA PRO A 151 11.36 -3.15 10.35
C PRO A 151 9.90 -3.32 10.79
N ASP A 152 9.37 -2.40 11.61
CA ASP A 152 8.00 -2.50 12.10
C ASP A 152 7.00 -2.07 11.03
N VAL A 153 7.33 -1.03 10.23
CA VAL A 153 6.51 -0.60 9.09
C VAL A 153 6.48 -1.68 8.02
N LYS A 154 7.64 -2.26 7.73
CA LYS A 154 7.76 -3.39 6.81
C LYS A 154 6.98 -4.62 7.28
N ALA A 155 7.02 -4.93 8.58
CA ALA A 155 6.27 -6.04 9.17
C ALA A 155 4.75 -5.80 9.07
N PHE A 156 4.28 -4.59 9.36
CA PHE A 156 2.89 -4.19 9.18
C PHE A 156 2.43 -4.38 7.73
N ALA A 157 3.20 -3.87 6.78
CA ALA A 157 2.88 -4.01 5.35
C ALA A 157 2.84 -5.48 4.92
N SER A 158 3.82 -6.28 5.34
CA SER A 158 3.89 -7.71 5.02
C SER A 158 2.73 -8.51 5.62
N LYS A 159 2.30 -8.17 6.84
CA LYS A 159 1.16 -8.81 7.52
C LYS A 159 -0.17 -8.48 6.87
N THR A 160 -0.35 -7.23 6.43
CA THR A 160 -1.61 -6.73 5.88
C THR A 160 -1.80 -7.10 4.41
N LEU A 161 -0.71 -7.21 3.65
CA LEU A 161 -0.73 -7.46 2.20
C LEU A 161 -1.62 -8.65 1.77
N PRO A 162 -1.58 -9.85 2.39
CA PRO A 162 -2.46 -10.95 2.00
C PRO A 162 -3.95 -10.61 2.09
N THR A 163 -4.35 -9.86 3.10
CA THR A 163 -5.75 -9.41 3.25
C THR A 163 -6.16 -8.47 2.12
N LEU A 164 -5.28 -7.53 1.73
CA LEU A 164 -5.54 -6.62 0.61
C LEU A 164 -5.60 -7.35 -0.74
N GLU A 165 -4.78 -8.39 -0.93
CA GLU A 165 -4.85 -9.24 -2.13
C GLU A 165 -6.18 -10.01 -2.20
N ASP A 166 -6.67 -10.52 -1.07
CA ASP A 166 -7.99 -11.15 -0.98
C ASP A 166 -9.12 -10.14 -1.25
N HIS A 167 -9.02 -8.91 -0.72
CA HIS A 167 -9.97 -7.85 -1.01
C HIS A 167 -9.99 -7.50 -2.50
N LEU A 168 -8.81 -7.37 -3.12
CA LEU A 168 -8.71 -7.11 -4.56
C LEU A 168 -9.41 -8.19 -5.39
N LYS A 169 -9.18 -9.47 -5.05
CA LYS A 169 -9.83 -10.60 -5.71
C LYS A 169 -11.35 -10.56 -5.54
N LEU A 170 -11.81 -10.28 -4.32
CA LEU A 170 -13.25 -10.17 -4.03
C LEU A 170 -13.87 -8.97 -4.75
N ALA A 171 -13.17 -7.83 -4.82
CA ALA A 171 -13.61 -6.65 -5.56
C ALA A 171 -13.78 -6.95 -7.06
N GLN A 172 -12.83 -7.68 -7.67
CA GLN A 172 -12.92 -8.11 -9.07
C GLN A 172 -14.14 -9.01 -9.33
N GLN A 173 -14.41 -9.95 -8.43
CA GLN A 173 -15.54 -10.86 -8.54
C GLN A 173 -16.87 -10.13 -8.40
N THR A 174 -16.98 -9.26 -7.40
CA THR A 174 -18.20 -8.51 -7.12
C THR A 174 -18.48 -7.46 -8.20
N GLU A 175 -17.46 -6.75 -8.69
CA GLU A 175 -17.59 -5.79 -9.80
C GLU A 175 -18.14 -6.48 -11.07
N LYS A 176 -17.58 -7.63 -11.42
CA LYS A 176 -18.07 -8.43 -12.57
C LYS A 176 -19.54 -8.84 -12.37
N ALA A 177 -19.93 -9.27 -11.18
CA ALA A 177 -21.29 -9.68 -10.89
C ALA A 177 -22.31 -8.52 -11.02
N VAL A 178 -21.99 -7.33 -10.48
CA VAL A 178 -22.88 -6.17 -10.58
C VAL A 178 -22.90 -5.56 -11.98
N GLY A 179 -21.81 -5.69 -12.75
CA GLY A 179 -21.73 -5.30 -14.16
C GLY A 179 -22.68 -6.12 -15.04
N THR A 180 -22.68 -7.43 -14.89
CA THR A 180 -23.55 -8.35 -15.66
C THR A 180 -25.03 -8.22 -15.28
N SER A 181 -25.35 -8.02 -14.00
CA SER A 181 -26.74 -7.85 -13.53
C SER A 181 -27.41 -6.59 -14.08
N GLY A 182 -26.63 -5.52 -14.35
CA GLY A 182 -27.13 -4.29 -14.99
C GLY A 182 -27.49 -4.47 -16.45
N ALA A 183 -26.75 -5.29 -17.19
CA ALA A 183 -26.99 -5.57 -18.60
C ALA A 183 -28.27 -6.42 -18.81
N ALA A 184 -28.53 -7.39 -17.95
CA ALA A 184 -29.70 -8.28 -18.05
C ALA A 184 -31.04 -7.55 -17.83
N LYS A 185 -31.09 -6.50 -17.02
CA LYS A 185 -32.28 -5.69 -16.78
C LYS A 185 -32.56 -4.66 -17.89
N SER A 186 -31.55 -4.23 -18.63
CA SER A 186 -31.70 -3.30 -19.77
C SER A 186 -32.25 -3.97 -21.02
N GLY A 187 -32.08 -5.28 -21.20
CA GLY A 187 -32.51 -6.02 -22.39
C GLY A 187 -33.99 -6.44 -22.43
N LYS A 188 -34.76 -6.22 -21.36
CA LYS A 188 -36.16 -6.73 -21.25
C LYS A 188 -37.22 -5.67 -21.50
N LYS A 189 -36.95 -4.58 -22.20
CA LYS A 189 -37.91 -3.54 -22.54
C LYS A 189 -37.93 -3.26 -24.04
N VAL A 190 -38.18 -4.31 -24.85
CA VAL A 190 -38.55 -4.13 -26.27
C VAL A 190 -39.69 -5.07 -26.58
N GLY A 191 -40.86 -4.47 -26.80
CA GLY A 191 -41.82 -4.93 -27.77
C GLY A 191 -42.94 -5.88 -27.32
N THR A 192 -44.11 -5.32 -27.03
CA THR A 192 -45.34 -5.78 -27.68
C THR A 192 -46.25 -4.57 -27.88
N ALA A 193 -46.03 -3.85 -28.97
CA ALA A 193 -47.08 -2.99 -29.54
C ALA A 193 -48.04 -3.91 -30.24
N GLY A 194 -49.23 -4.08 -29.67
CA GLY A 194 -50.33 -4.87 -30.23
C GLY A 194 -50.76 -4.32 -31.57
N VAL A 195 -50.75 -5.17 -32.58
CA VAL A 195 -51.49 -4.96 -33.82
C VAL A 195 -52.94 -5.21 -33.51
N LYS A 196 -53.77 -4.15 -33.53
CA LYS A 196 -55.21 -4.26 -33.66
C LYS A 196 -55.59 -4.26 -35.13
N LYS A 197 -56.28 -5.29 -35.55
CA LYS A 197 -57.10 -5.28 -36.75
C LYS A 197 -58.36 -4.45 -36.52
#